data_5ec15e49d78962666063703fac91482a
#
_entry.id   5ec15e49d78962666063703fac91482a
#
_cell.length_a   1.000
_cell.length_b   1.000
_cell.length_c   1.000
_cell.angle_alpha   90.00
_cell.angle_beta   90.00
_cell.angle_gamma   90.00
#
_symmetry.space_group_name_H-M   'P 1'
#
loop_
_entity.id
_entity.type
_entity.pdbx_description
1 polymer ?
#
loop_
_entity_poly.entity_id
_entity_poly.type
_entity_poly.pdbx_seq_one_letter_code
_entity_poly.pdbx_strand_id
1 'polypeptide(L)'
;KNLMRIISLVAKTHREIGQYLNTPILTFWPFQVNQSYMSRLESDGSPHMSKLADLKRQLELLQDATGQVDLVIGHNDLLAANILDDGDQLWLIDWEYGGFNTPLFDLAGLAGNNGLSILQEQQMLEQYFDRSWDIYWRPYQAMKCISLMRETLWSMVSEIYSEIEFDYGAYTSENLSRLSSAILEFQQI
;
A
#
# COMPACT_ATOMS: atom_id res chain seq x y z
N LYS A 1 5.51 20.74 5.92
CA LYS A 1 6.80 20.49 6.63
C LYS A 1 6.91 19.03 7.13
N ASN A 2 5.83 18.44 7.64
CA ASN A 2 5.90 17.08 8.18
C ASN A 2 6.11 16.01 7.09
N LEU A 3 5.50 16.15 5.90
CA LEU A 3 5.64 15.17 4.82
C LEU A 3 7.12 14.90 4.47
N MET A 4 7.93 15.94 4.29
CA MET A 4 9.37 15.80 3.96
C MET A 4 10.15 15.08 5.07
N ARG A 5 9.81 15.32 6.36
CA ARG A 5 10.42 14.59 7.50
C ARG A 5 10.03 13.12 7.48
N ILE A 6 8.75 12.81 7.19
CA ILE A 6 8.23 11.44 7.09
C ILE A 6 8.94 10.69 5.96
N ILE A 7 9.04 11.28 4.78
CA ILE A 7 9.74 10.66 3.63
C ILE A 7 11.20 10.37 3.97
N SER A 8 11.89 11.31 4.63
CA SER A 8 13.27 11.11 5.08
C SER A 8 13.38 9.97 6.09
N LEU A 9 12.42 9.84 7.02
CA LEU A 9 12.38 8.73 7.97
C LEU A 9 12.17 7.40 7.26
N VAL A 10 11.17 7.31 6.36
CA VAL A 10 10.90 6.08 5.58
C VAL A 10 12.12 5.69 4.76
N ALA A 11 12.73 6.63 4.04
CA ALA A 11 13.93 6.38 3.24
C ALA A 11 15.11 5.91 4.09
N LYS A 12 15.32 6.50 5.28
CA LYS A 12 16.34 6.05 6.23
C LYS A 12 16.05 4.65 6.73
N THR A 13 14.81 4.40 7.13
CA THR A 13 14.37 3.08 7.63
C THR A 13 14.63 1.99 6.60
N HIS A 14 14.19 2.17 5.36
CA HIS A 14 14.40 1.20 4.28
C HIS A 14 15.88 0.88 4.01
N ARG A 15 16.77 1.87 4.17
CA ARG A 15 18.21 1.68 3.95
C ARG A 15 18.94 1.03 5.13
N GLU A 16 18.47 1.27 6.35
CA GLU A 16 19.26 0.97 7.54
C GLU A 16 18.69 -0.16 8.41
N ILE A 17 17.36 -0.37 8.42
CA ILE A 17 16.71 -1.29 9.36
C ILE A 17 17.27 -2.73 9.29
N GLY A 18 17.64 -3.18 8.09
CA GLY A 18 18.19 -4.53 7.88
C GLY A 18 19.47 -4.81 8.67
N GLN A 19 20.24 -3.76 9.03
CA GLN A 19 21.47 -3.89 9.79
C GLN A 19 21.23 -4.27 11.26
N TYR A 20 20.02 -4.06 11.76
CA TYR A 20 19.64 -4.28 13.15
C TYR A 20 18.81 -5.56 13.35
N LEU A 21 18.48 -6.26 12.27
CA LEU A 21 17.64 -7.46 12.30
C LEU A 21 18.51 -8.71 12.18
N ASN A 22 18.35 -9.64 13.14
CA ASN A 22 19.16 -10.87 13.21
C ASN A 22 18.32 -12.14 13.03
N THR A 23 17.08 -12.00 12.55
CA THR A 23 16.14 -13.10 12.35
C THR A 23 15.69 -13.15 10.89
N PRO A 24 15.20 -14.29 10.39
CA PRO A 24 14.57 -14.37 9.09
C PRO A 24 13.39 -13.36 9.00
N ILE A 25 13.32 -12.67 7.88
CA ILE A 25 12.28 -11.68 7.61
C ILE A 25 11.36 -12.24 6.54
N LEU A 26 10.05 -12.14 6.76
CA LEU A 26 9.05 -12.56 5.80
C LEU A 26 9.00 -11.61 4.60
N THR A 27 8.50 -12.11 3.48
CA THR A 27 8.18 -11.28 2.32
C THR A 27 6.71 -10.92 2.37
N PHE A 28 6.42 -9.63 2.39
CA PHE A 28 5.09 -9.09 2.19
C PHE A 28 4.92 -8.74 0.71
N TRP A 29 4.57 -9.75 -0.12
CA TRP A 29 4.36 -9.49 -1.54
C TRP A 29 2.90 -9.12 -1.80
N PRO A 30 2.57 -7.85 -2.11
CA PRO A 30 1.20 -7.37 -2.08
C PRO A 30 0.30 -8.04 -3.11
N PHE A 31 0.83 -8.52 -4.22
CA PHE A 31 0.07 -9.30 -5.20
C PHE A 31 -0.40 -10.63 -4.63
N GLN A 32 0.48 -11.35 -3.92
CA GLN A 32 0.14 -12.60 -3.25
C GLN A 32 -0.83 -12.37 -2.09
N VAL A 33 -0.68 -11.28 -1.34
CA VAL A 33 -1.62 -10.90 -0.27
C VAL A 33 -3.01 -10.69 -0.84
N ASN A 34 -3.13 -9.90 -1.92
CA ASN A 34 -4.40 -9.67 -2.61
C ASN A 34 -5.02 -10.98 -3.13
N GLN A 35 -4.23 -11.87 -3.74
CA GLN A 35 -4.70 -13.19 -4.18
C GLN A 35 -5.20 -14.04 -3.01
N SER A 36 -4.53 -14.00 -1.86
CA SER A 36 -4.95 -14.73 -0.66
C SER A 36 -6.31 -14.25 -0.15
N TYR A 37 -6.52 -12.93 -0.08
CA TYR A 37 -7.82 -12.36 0.29
C TYR A 37 -8.92 -12.76 -0.70
N MET A 38 -8.68 -12.66 -2.01
CA MET A 38 -9.65 -13.08 -3.04
C MET A 38 -10.01 -14.56 -2.90
N SER A 39 -9.01 -15.43 -2.71
CA SER A 39 -9.24 -16.87 -2.51
C SER A 39 -10.05 -17.14 -1.25
N ARG A 40 -9.83 -16.39 -0.18
CA ARG A 40 -10.61 -16.50 1.05
C ARG A 40 -12.07 -16.09 0.82
N LEU A 41 -12.29 -14.93 0.17
CA LEU A 41 -13.63 -14.44 -0.17
C LEU A 41 -14.41 -15.40 -1.07
N GLU A 42 -13.73 -16.08 -2.01
CA GLU A 42 -14.33 -17.12 -2.85
C GLU A 42 -14.74 -18.36 -2.05
N SER A 43 -13.85 -18.83 -1.17
CA SER A 43 -14.08 -19.98 -0.30
C SER A 43 -15.29 -19.79 0.62
N ASP A 44 -15.44 -18.57 1.13
CA ASP A 44 -16.46 -18.27 2.15
C ASP A 44 -17.78 -17.74 1.55
N GLY A 45 -17.89 -17.68 0.23
CA GLY A 45 -19.11 -17.25 -0.45
C GLY A 45 -19.48 -15.78 -0.19
N SER A 46 -18.48 -14.89 -0.21
CA SER A 46 -18.64 -13.45 0.05
C SER A 46 -19.75 -12.80 -0.80
N PRO A 47 -20.49 -11.82 -0.26
CA PRO A 47 -21.44 -11.02 -1.05
C PRO A 47 -20.77 -10.27 -2.21
N HIS A 48 -19.44 -10.14 -2.21
CA HIS A 48 -18.65 -9.46 -3.24
C HIS A 48 -18.14 -10.37 -4.38
N MET A 49 -18.58 -11.63 -4.45
CA MET A 49 -18.16 -12.61 -5.47
C MET A 49 -18.18 -12.07 -6.90
N SER A 50 -19.21 -11.30 -7.26
CA SER A 50 -19.36 -10.73 -8.60
C SER A 50 -18.24 -9.77 -9.01
N LYS A 51 -17.50 -9.23 -8.05
CA LYS A 51 -16.39 -8.27 -8.28
C LYS A 51 -15.03 -8.97 -8.42
N LEU A 52 -14.87 -10.17 -7.89
CA LEU A 52 -13.57 -10.83 -7.77
C LEU A 52 -12.91 -11.13 -9.12
N ALA A 53 -13.69 -11.50 -10.13
CA ALA A 53 -13.15 -11.78 -11.46
C ALA A 53 -12.54 -10.53 -12.11
N ASP A 54 -13.14 -9.36 -11.93
CA ASP A 54 -12.60 -8.10 -12.40
C ASP A 54 -11.36 -7.69 -11.61
N LEU A 55 -11.41 -7.79 -10.28
CA LEU A 55 -10.27 -7.48 -9.41
C LEU A 55 -9.05 -8.36 -9.73
N LYS A 56 -9.25 -9.66 -10.02
CA LYS A 56 -8.15 -10.56 -10.46
C LYS A 56 -7.52 -10.08 -11.76
N ARG A 57 -8.32 -9.73 -12.76
CA ARG A 57 -7.82 -9.19 -14.03
C ARG A 57 -7.05 -7.89 -13.83
N GLN A 58 -7.56 -6.97 -12.99
CA GLN A 58 -6.85 -5.74 -12.66
C GLN A 58 -5.53 -6.01 -11.92
N LEU A 59 -5.52 -6.97 -11.00
CA LEU A 59 -4.31 -7.36 -10.28
C LEU A 59 -3.19 -7.79 -11.24
N GLU A 60 -3.50 -8.63 -12.24
CA GLU A 60 -2.53 -9.08 -13.25
C GLU A 60 -1.98 -7.91 -14.07
N LEU A 61 -2.85 -7.03 -14.57
CA LEU A 61 -2.44 -5.85 -15.34
C LEU A 61 -1.54 -4.90 -14.53
N LEU A 62 -1.85 -4.70 -13.26
CA LEU A 62 -1.08 -3.84 -12.35
C LEU A 62 0.27 -4.49 -12.00
N GLN A 63 0.32 -5.81 -11.86
CA GLN A 63 1.57 -6.55 -11.64
C GLN A 63 2.52 -6.39 -12.83
N ASP A 64 2.03 -6.55 -14.04
CA ASP A 64 2.82 -6.36 -15.26
C ASP A 64 3.34 -4.91 -15.35
N ALA A 65 2.51 -3.94 -15.00
CA ALA A 65 2.87 -2.52 -15.04
C ALA A 65 3.89 -2.11 -13.97
N THR A 66 3.96 -2.84 -12.85
CA THR A 66 4.96 -2.61 -11.80
C THR A 66 6.36 -2.94 -12.29
N GLY A 67 6.51 -3.97 -13.13
CA GLY A 67 7.78 -4.38 -13.69
C GLY A 67 8.80 -4.86 -12.65
N GLN A 68 10.08 -4.61 -12.94
CA GLN A 68 11.16 -4.97 -12.03
C GLN A 68 11.24 -3.99 -10.86
N VAL A 69 11.36 -4.50 -9.64
CA VAL A 69 11.40 -3.72 -8.39
C VAL A 69 12.63 -4.05 -7.56
N ASP A 70 13.14 -3.05 -6.87
CA ASP A 70 14.09 -3.23 -5.78
C ASP A 70 13.33 -3.67 -4.51
N LEU A 71 14.00 -4.45 -3.65
CA LEU A 71 13.43 -4.88 -2.38
C LEU A 71 14.07 -4.13 -1.22
N VAL A 72 13.21 -3.70 -0.31
CA VAL A 72 13.57 -3.12 0.99
C VAL A 72 12.80 -3.88 2.08
N ILE A 73 13.17 -3.67 3.34
CA ILE A 73 12.32 -4.05 4.46
C ILE A 73 11.34 -2.91 4.68
N GLY A 74 10.14 -3.08 4.16
CA GLY A 74 9.05 -2.11 4.24
C GLY A 74 8.25 -2.25 5.52
N HIS A 75 7.55 -1.18 5.87
CA HIS A 75 6.54 -1.18 6.94
C HIS A 75 5.26 -1.88 6.51
N ASN A 76 4.88 -1.67 5.25
CA ASN A 76 3.71 -2.24 4.57
C ASN A 76 2.34 -1.78 5.11
N ASP A 77 2.32 -0.85 6.07
CA ASP A 77 1.10 -0.25 6.62
C ASP A 77 1.33 1.18 7.13
N LEU A 78 1.79 2.08 6.25
CA LEU A 78 2.09 3.47 6.59
C LEU A 78 0.81 4.33 6.71
N LEU A 79 0.07 4.09 7.79
CA LEU A 79 -1.03 4.95 8.23
C LEU A 79 -0.51 6.16 9.01
N ALA A 80 -1.26 7.26 9.02
CA ALA A 80 -0.93 8.41 9.86
C ALA A 80 -0.84 8.06 11.35
N ALA A 81 -1.68 7.12 11.81
CA ALA A 81 -1.68 6.63 13.20
C ALA A 81 -0.39 5.90 13.58
N ASN A 82 0.32 5.31 12.60
CA ASN A 82 1.55 4.58 12.80
C ASN A 82 2.81 5.48 12.73
N ILE A 83 2.63 6.80 12.62
CA ILE A 83 3.70 7.79 12.55
C ILE A 83 3.54 8.75 13.73
N LEU A 84 4.36 8.58 14.77
CA LEU A 84 4.34 9.45 15.95
C LEU A 84 5.36 10.57 15.80
N ASP A 85 4.97 11.79 16.20
CA ASP A 85 5.84 12.96 16.28
C ASP A 85 5.89 13.43 17.75
N ASP A 86 7.04 13.31 18.40
CA ASP A 86 7.23 13.76 19.79
C ASP A 86 7.72 15.22 19.89
N GLY A 87 7.82 15.90 18.74
CA GLY A 87 8.30 17.28 18.61
C GLY A 87 9.78 17.36 18.21
N ASP A 88 10.59 16.40 18.60
CA ASP A 88 12.02 16.33 18.25
C ASP A 88 12.23 15.37 17.07
N GLN A 89 11.66 14.19 17.14
CA GLN A 89 11.82 13.15 16.12
C GLN A 89 10.51 12.45 15.77
N LEU A 90 10.54 11.71 14.65
CA LEU A 90 9.44 10.88 14.18
C LEU A 90 9.75 9.42 14.47
N TRP A 91 8.70 8.66 14.79
CA TRP A 91 8.76 7.23 15.06
C TRP A 91 7.79 6.49 14.16
N LEU A 92 8.23 5.34 13.61
CA LEU A 92 7.34 4.36 12.97
C LEU A 92 7.05 3.26 13.97
N ILE A 93 5.77 3.02 14.23
CA ILE A 93 5.28 2.00 15.16
C ILE A 93 4.38 1.02 14.40
N ASP A 94 4.00 -0.08 15.05
CA ASP A 94 3.09 -1.10 14.51
C ASP A 94 3.62 -1.80 13.26
N TRP A 95 4.68 -2.59 13.45
CA TRP A 95 5.40 -3.32 12.42
C TRP A 95 4.85 -4.72 12.14
N GLU A 96 3.58 -5.00 12.43
CA GLU A 96 3.00 -6.35 12.28
C GLU A 96 3.04 -6.87 10.84
N TYR A 97 2.99 -5.96 9.86
CA TYR A 97 3.14 -6.27 8.42
C TYR A 97 4.58 -6.09 7.91
N GLY A 98 5.54 -5.78 8.80
CA GLY A 98 6.93 -5.52 8.41
C GLY A 98 7.55 -6.70 7.66
N GLY A 99 8.12 -6.44 6.48
CA GLY A 99 8.67 -7.48 5.64
C GLY A 99 9.25 -6.97 4.33
N PHE A 100 9.91 -7.87 3.58
CA PHE A 100 10.45 -7.51 2.28
C PHE A 100 9.34 -7.13 1.30
N ASN A 101 9.49 -5.96 0.70
CA ASN A 101 8.60 -5.44 -0.34
C ASN A 101 9.34 -4.38 -1.18
N THR A 102 8.68 -3.87 -2.21
CA THR A 102 9.17 -2.69 -2.94
C THR A 102 8.91 -1.42 -2.14
N PRO A 103 9.84 -0.44 -2.15
CA PRO A 103 9.60 0.85 -1.52
C PRO A 103 8.39 1.58 -2.09
N LEU A 104 8.04 1.31 -3.36
CA LEU A 104 6.87 1.92 -4.01
C LEU A 104 5.55 1.57 -3.29
N PHE A 105 5.46 0.40 -2.65
CA PHE A 105 4.26 0.02 -1.91
C PHE A 105 4.07 0.87 -0.64
N ASP A 106 5.14 1.08 0.13
CA ASP A 106 5.10 1.94 1.31
C ASP A 106 4.80 3.40 0.94
N LEU A 107 5.44 3.92 -0.13
CA LEU A 107 5.17 5.27 -0.62
C LEU A 107 3.73 5.42 -1.13
N ALA A 108 3.20 4.40 -1.81
CA ALA A 108 1.82 4.39 -2.29
C ALA A 108 0.81 4.34 -1.13
N GLY A 109 1.07 3.51 -0.11
CA GLY A 109 0.29 3.45 1.10
C GLY A 109 0.30 4.78 1.86
N LEU A 110 1.47 5.38 2.03
CA LEU A 110 1.61 6.70 2.66
C LEU A 110 0.79 7.75 1.93
N ALA A 111 0.86 7.80 0.60
CA ALA A 111 0.12 8.78 -0.20
C ALA A 111 -1.39 8.53 -0.16
N GLY A 112 -1.82 7.30 -0.41
CA GLY A 112 -3.22 6.93 -0.44
C GLY A 112 -3.94 7.13 0.89
N ASN A 113 -3.30 6.74 2.00
CA ASN A 113 -3.87 6.85 3.34
C ASN A 113 -3.91 8.29 3.87
N ASN A 114 -3.08 9.19 3.34
CA ASN A 114 -2.99 10.57 3.80
C ASN A 114 -3.53 11.59 2.79
N GLY A 115 -4.11 11.14 1.68
CA GLY A 115 -4.73 11.99 0.67
C GLY A 115 -3.77 12.98 0.02
N LEU A 116 -2.55 12.53 -0.32
CA LEU A 116 -1.58 13.38 -0.97
C LEU A 116 -2.08 13.81 -2.36
N SER A 117 -1.83 15.07 -2.72
CA SER A 117 -2.03 15.54 -4.09
C SER A 117 -0.97 14.99 -5.04
N ILE A 118 -1.26 14.97 -6.34
CA ILE A 118 -0.32 14.54 -7.39
C ILE A 118 1.04 15.25 -7.25
N LEU A 119 1.04 16.53 -7.01
CA LEU A 119 2.28 17.30 -6.81
C LEU A 119 3.07 16.81 -5.59
N GLN A 120 2.38 16.48 -4.50
CA GLN A 120 3.03 15.93 -3.30
C GLN A 120 3.56 14.52 -3.53
N GLU A 121 2.84 13.69 -4.30
CA GLU A 121 3.31 12.36 -4.71
C GLU A 121 4.57 12.44 -5.56
N GLN A 122 4.62 13.35 -6.53
CA GLN A 122 5.81 13.60 -7.35
C GLN A 122 7.00 14.06 -6.50
N GLN A 123 6.79 15.03 -5.62
CA GLN A 123 7.83 15.51 -4.68
C GLN A 123 8.31 14.39 -3.73
N MET A 124 7.41 13.52 -3.29
CA MET A 124 7.74 12.37 -2.46
C MET A 124 8.67 11.41 -3.20
N LEU A 125 8.36 11.08 -4.44
CA LEU A 125 9.20 10.19 -5.26
C LEU A 125 10.58 10.81 -5.52
N GLU A 126 10.65 12.09 -5.88
CA GLU A 126 11.92 12.81 -6.07
C GLU A 126 12.78 12.80 -4.81
N GLN A 127 12.18 13.09 -3.67
CA GLN A 127 12.91 13.10 -2.40
C GLN A 127 13.39 11.71 -1.99
N TYR A 128 12.54 10.68 -2.18
CA TYR A 128 12.88 9.32 -1.76
C TYR A 128 14.02 8.73 -2.59
N PHE A 129 13.95 8.89 -3.93
CA PHE A 129 14.89 8.29 -4.86
C PHE A 129 16.08 9.19 -5.21
N ASP A 130 16.06 10.47 -4.84
CA ASP A 130 17.03 11.49 -5.26
C ASP A 130 17.20 11.53 -6.78
N ARG A 131 16.08 11.41 -7.51
CA ARG A 131 16.00 11.36 -8.97
C ARG A 131 14.66 11.92 -9.43
N SER A 132 14.54 12.23 -10.74
CA SER A 132 13.28 12.65 -11.33
C SER A 132 12.18 11.61 -11.11
N TRP A 133 10.99 12.07 -10.72
CA TRP A 133 9.84 11.24 -10.38
C TRP A 133 9.28 10.45 -11.56
N ASP A 134 9.43 10.93 -12.79
CA ASP A 134 8.78 10.43 -14.01
C ASP A 134 9.13 8.96 -14.31
N ILE A 135 10.38 8.55 -14.04
CA ILE A 135 10.82 7.16 -14.22
C ILE A 135 10.14 6.16 -13.28
N TYR A 136 9.65 6.64 -12.14
CA TYR A 136 8.96 5.82 -11.15
C TYR A 136 7.44 5.95 -11.24
N TRP A 137 6.91 6.91 -12.00
CA TRP A 137 5.51 7.30 -11.95
C TRP A 137 4.55 6.16 -12.27
N ARG A 138 4.74 5.48 -13.40
CA ARG A 138 3.86 4.39 -13.79
C ARG A 138 3.90 3.20 -12.83
N PRO A 139 5.05 2.62 -12.44
CA PRO A 139 5.10 1.56 -11.43
C PRO A 139 4.59 2.01 -10.06
N TYR A 140 4.82 3.25 -9.65
CA TYR A 140 4.26 3.81 -8.42
C TYR A 140 2.73 3.88 -8.47
N GLN A 141 2.13 4.38 -9.54
CA GLN A 141 0.68 4.43 -9.68
C GLN A 141 0.05 3.03 -9.73
N ALA A 142 0.72 2.05 -10.32
CA ALA A 142 0.30 0.65 -10.23
C ALA A 142 0.30 0.16 -8.76
N MET A 143 1.36 0.44 -8.00
CA MET A 143 1.43 0.09 -6.58
C MET A 143 0.40 0.84 -5.72
N LYS A 144 0.01 2.06 -6.08
CA LYS A 144 -1.08 2.81 -5.43
C LYS A 144 -2.41 2.08 -5.61
N CYS A 145 -2.71 1.61 -6.82
CA CYS A 145 -3.89 0.78 -7.07
C CYS A 145 -3.83 -0.54 -6.27
N ILE A 146 -2.66 -1.18 -6.20
CA ILE A 146 -2.46 -2.44 -5.45
C ILE A 146 -2.64 -2.23 -3.94
N SER A 147 -2.16 -1.12 -3.38
CA SER A 147 -2.36 -0.77 -1.97
C SER A 147 -3.85 -0.55 -1.65
N LEU A 148 -4.55 0.20 -2.51
CA LEU A 148 -6.00 0.40 -2.37
C LEU A 148 -6.80 -0.91 -2.55
N MET A 149 -6.37 -1.78 -3.46
CA MET A 149 -6.97 -3.11 -3.63
C MET A 149 -6.79 -3.97 -2.38
N ARG A 150 -5.61 -3.94 -1.77
CA ARG A 150 -5.35 -4.65 -0.51
C ARG A 150 -6.30 -4.18 0.59
N GLU A 151 -6.47 -2.87 0.74
CA GLU A 151 -7.37 -2.29 1.73
C GLU A 151 -8.83 -2.65 1.47
N THR A 152 -9.24 -2.61 0.19
CA THR A 152 -10.59 -3.02 -0.24
C THR A 152 -10.87 -4.50 0.08
N LEU A 153 -9.94 -5.38 -0.26
CA LEU A 153 -10.10 -6.82 -0.02
C LEU A 153 -10.04 -7.16 1.47
N TRP A 154 -9.17 -6.48 2.23
CA TRP A 154 -9.11 -6.60 3.68
C TRP A 154 -10.45 -6.21 4.33
N SER A 155 -11.05 -5.10 3.89
CA SER A 155 -12.35 -4.67 4.42
C SER A 155 -13.47 -5.68 4.08
N MET A 156 -13.48 -6.26 2.87
CA MET A 156 -14.42 -7.33 2.49
C MET A 156 -14.27 -8.59 3.36
N VAL A 157 -13.03 -8.96 3.71
CA VAL A 157 -12.76 -10.07 4.63
C VAL A 157 -13.23 -9.71 6.03
N SER A 158 -13.00 -8.48 6.46
CA SER A 158 -13.42 -7.98 7.78
C SER A 158 -14.95 -7.94 7.94
N GLU A 159 -15.73 -7.72 6.88
CA GLU A 159 -17.20 -7.86 6.91
C GLU A 159 -17.65 -9.27 7.37
N ILE A 160 -16.82 -10.29 7.10
CA ILE A 160 -17.17 -11.69 7.42
C ILE A 160 -16.65 -12.08 8.80
N TYR A 161 -15.45 -11.62 9.17
CA TYR A 161 -14.72 -12.17 10.31
C TYR A 161 -14.51 -11.23 11.49
N SER A 162 -14.66 -9.91 11.30
CA SER A 162 -14.39 -8.98 12.38
C SER A 162 -15.50 -9.01 13.41
N GLU A 163 -15.10 -9.11 14.68
CA GLU A 163 -15.99 -8.96 15.85
C GLU A 163 -16.04 -7.51 16.35
N ILE A 164 -15.27 -6.61 15.71
CA ILE A 164 -15.24 -5.19 16.08
C ILE A 164 -16.50 -4.52 15.55
N GLU A 165 -17.17 -3.74 16.42
CA GLU A 165 -18.33 -2.94 16.05
C GLU A 165 -17.91 -1.74 15.18
N PHE A 166 -17.87 -1.97 13.86
CA PHE A 166 -17.50 -1.01 12.85
C PHE A 166 -18.29 -1.30 11.56
N ASP A 167 -18.69 -0.26 10.82
CA ASP A 167 -19.40 -0.42 9.55
C ASP A 167 -18.44 -0.75 8.40
N TYR A 168 -18.01 -2.02 8.36
CA TYR A 168 -17.13 -2.51 7.29
C TYR A 168 -17.78 -2.43 5.90
N GLY A 169 -19.11 -2.54 5.79
CA GLY A 169 -19.81 -2.44 4.51
C GLY A 169 -19.71 -1.04 3.90
N ALA A 170 -19.91 0.01 4.70
CA ALA A 170 -19.69 1.38 4.28
C ALA A 170 -18.20 1.62 3.93
N TYR A 171 -17.29 1.12 4.74
CA TYR A 171 -15.86 1.24 4.50
C TYR A 171 -15.41 0.51 3.22
N THR A 172 -15.93 -0.70 2.95
CA THR A 172 -15.69 -1.42 1.69
C THR A 172 -16.20 -0.63 0.48
N SER A 173 -17.37 -0.03 0.59
CA SER A 173 -17.97 0.76 -0.49
C SER A 173 -17.12 2.00 -0.82
N GLU A 174 -16.60 2.67 0.20
CA GLU A 174 -15.68 3.80 0.03
C GLU A 174 -14.38 3.36 -0.62
N ASN A 175 -13.75 2.29 -0.14
CA ASN A 175 -12.50 1.76 -0.68
C ASN A 175 -12.66 1.28 -2.14
N LEU A 176 -13.79 0.66 -2.50
CA LEU A 176 -14.11 0.32 -3.89
C LEU A 176 -14.18 1.55 -4.79
N SER A 177 -14.78 2.62 -4.32
CA SER A 177 -14.85 3.89 -5.06
C SER A 177 -13.46 4.50 -5.28
N ARG A 178 -12.64 4.54 -4.24
CA ARG A 178 -11.25 5.02 -4.30
C ARG A 178 -10.40 4.18 -5.24
N LEU A 179 -10.50 2.85 -5.16
CA LEU A 179 -9.80 1.93 -6.05
C LEU A 179 -10.22 2.13 -7.51
N SER A 180 -11.52 2.25 -7.78
CA SER A 180 -12.04 2.48 -9.13
C SER A 180 -11.50 3.78 -9.72
N SER A 181 -11.46 4.86 -8.94
CA SER A 181 -10.89 6.15 -9.37
C SER A 181 -9.40 6.02 -9.67
N ALA A 182 -8.63 5.36 -8.79
CA ALA A 182 -7.20 5.18 -8.98
C ALA A 182 -6.88 4.33 -10.23
N ILE A 183 -7.67 3.28 -10.51
CA ILE A 183 -7.52 2.48 -11.73
C ILE A 183 -7.80 3.32 -12.99
N LEU A 184 -8.83 4.17 -12.98
CA LEU A 184 -9.12 5.06 -14.10
C LEU A 184 -7.99 6.08 -14.33
N GLU A 185 -7.42 6.64 -13.27
CA GLU A 185 -6.25 7.53 -13.35
C GLU A 185 -5.04 6.78 -13.92
N PHE A 186 -4.76 5.57 -13.43
CA PHE A 186 -3.68 4.73 -13.90
C PHE A 186 -3.78 4.40 -15.40
N GLN A 187 -4.99 4.17 -15.92
CA GLN A 187 -5.23 3.85 -17.33
C GLN A 187 -4.95 5.04 -18.29
N GLN A 188 -4.81 6.26 -17.76
CA GLN A 188 -4.54 7.47 -18.54
C GLN A 188 -3.04 7.76 -18.68
N ILE A 189 -2.18 6.99 -18.02
CA ILE A 189 -0.72 7.10 -18.06
C ILE A 189 -0.12 5.86 -18.73
#